data_401865faa2e3d462fcedca9f6a28a4b4
#
_entry.id   401865faa2e3d462fcedca9f6a28a4b4
#
_cell.length_a   1.000
_cell.length_b   1.000
_cell.length_c   1.000
_cell.angle_alpha   90.00
_cell.angle_beta   90.00
_cell.angle_gamma   90.00
#
_symmetry.space_group_name_H-M   'P 1'
#
loop_
_entity.id
_entity.type
_entity.pdbx_description
1 polymer ?
#
loop_
_entity_poly.entity_id
_entity_poly.type
_entity_poly.pdbx_seq_one_letter_code
_entity_poly.pdbx_strand_id
1 'polypeptide(L)'
;MTPKTLVSIVKYEKPLESVRKVVALCRGLDHLPHKARVFIKPNIVFWTRQTNFPKYGVITTSRVVEDMVVLLKEYGVDDILIGEGTVLSDPKATGDQEHAFDALGYGALKERYGVKLVNIWKRPFKKVDLGEGVILKFNPDILESDFVVDLPVLKTHSMTVVSLGIKNLKGMIDIPSRKKCHNTDPAKDLHFMVARLADPMPPMMTLLDGIYTSERGPNIDGNMHRSNLLIASADVLSADMVGAAVLGHPPGDVPHVVHAARNRKRPLDLSDIEVVGESVDKVTSPHQYDFSYTEDESLPLPISKMGVAGLSYYKYDLSLCTYCSGLTRTVFYAIAKAWQGEPWEDVEVLSGKVMQPRPGKKKTILFGKCMHQAHKDNPAIREIIAIKGCPPKPAAIFKAFQQAGIQFDEKIFENIQKLPGQFFKRYEGRPEFEEHHFQIS
;
A
#
# COMPACT_ATOMS: atom_id res chain seq x y z
N MET A 1 -30.93 -21.35 2.57
CA MET A 1 -29.98 -20.29 2.90
C MET A 1 -28.74 -20.53 2.06
N THR A 2 -28.22 -19.51 1.39
CA THR A 2 -26.93 -19.62 0.69
C THR A 2 -25.84 -19.94 1.71
N PRO A 3 -24.91 -20.86 1.46
CA PRO A 3 -23.84 -21.15 2.40
C PRO A 3 -23.00 -19.88 2.65
N LYS A 4 -22.66 -19.61 3.91
CA LYS A 4 -21.83 -18.48 4.29
C LYS A 4 -20.38 -18.68 3.83
N THR A 5 -19.72 -17.59 3.49
CA THR A 5 -18.29 -17.62 3.17
C THR A 5 -17.49 -17.75 4.46
N LEU A 6 -16.54 -18.68 4.49
CA LEU A 6 -15.67 -18.88 5.66
C LEU A 6 -14.52 -17.87 5.69
N VAL A 7 -14.33 -17.25 6.83
CA VAL A 7 -13.13 -16.47 7.16
C VAL A 7 -12.56 -17.00 8.47
N SER A 8 -11.31 -17.39 8.48
CA SER A 8 -10.63 -17.87 9.66
C SER A 8 -9.77 -16.79 10.29
N ILE A 9 -9.75 -16.72 11.61
CA ILE A 9 -8.86 -15.87 12.41
C ILE A 9 -8.09 -16.77 13.37
N VAL A 10 -6.75 -16.71 13.32
CA VAL A 10 -5.86 -17.54 14.16
C VAL A 10 -4.74 -16.69 14.72
N LYS A 11 -4.36 -16.91 15.98
CA LYS A 11 -3.15 -16.35 16.54
C LYS A 11 -1.93 -17.04 15.92
N TYR A 12 -0.93 -16.24 15.54
CA TYR A 12 0.35 -16.76 15.06
C TYR A 12 1.23 -17.10 16.27
N GLU A 13 1.36 -18.36 16.57
CA GLU A 13 2.14 -18.86 17.70
C GLU A 13 3.33 -19.70 17.25
N LYS A 14 3.14 -20.51 16.23
CA LYS A 14 4.17 -21.41 15.69
C LYS A 14 4.25 -21.32 14.18
N PRO A 15 5.47 -21.18 13.63
CA PRO A 15 5.69 -21.30 12.19
C PRO A 15 5.01 -22.54 11.60
N LEU A 16 4.57 -22.47 10.35
CA LEU A 16 3.88 -23.48 9.59
C LEU A 16 2.55 -23.98 10.23
N GLU A 17 2.54 -24.35 11.52
CA GLU A 17 1.33 -24.85 12.18
C GLU A 17 0.21 -23.79 12.19
N SER A 18 0.53 -22.53 12.48
CA SER A 18 -0.44 -21.44 12.49
C SER A 18 -0.99 -21.14 11.10
N VAL A 19 -0.13 -21.18 10.06
CA VAL A 19 -0.55 -21.01 8.66
C VAL A 19 -1.39 -22.21 8.21
N ARG A 20 -0.98 -23.45 8.52
CA ARG A 20 -1.76 -24.64 8.21
C ARG A 20 -3.15 -24.58 8.85
N LYS A 21 -3.23 -24.18 10.13
CA LYS A 21 -4.50 -24.05 10.87
C LYS A 21 -5.42 -23.00 10.24
N VAL A 22 -4.92 -21.80 9.94
CA VAL A 22 -5.75 -20.74 9.38
C VAL A 22 -6.27 -21.08 7.98
N VAL A 23 -5.44 -21.72 7.15
CA VAL A 23 -5.84 -22.17 5.80
C VAL A 23 -6.85 -23.29 5.84
N ALA A 24 -6.65 -24.28 6.73
CA ALA A 24 -7.57 -25.41 6.87
C ALA A 24 -8.96 -24.95 7.38
N LEU A 25 -9.01 -24.07 8.38
CA LEU A 25 -10.26 -23.56 8.94
C LEU A 25 -11.13 -22.81 7.92
N CYS A 26 -10.54 -21.99 7.04
CA CYS A 26 -11.30 -21.30 6.00
C CYS A 26 -11.45 -22.11 4.72
N ARG A 27 -10.92 -23.35 4.66
CA ARG A 27 -10.93 -24.19 3.47
C ARG A 27 -10.27 -23.49 2.27
N GLY A 28 -9.21 -22.73 2.52
CA GLY A 28 -8.61 -21.79 1.57
C GLY A 28 -8.05 -22.46 0.31
N LEU A 29 -7.65 -23.75 0.38
CA LEU A 29 -7.09 -24.53 -0.74
C LEU A 29 -8.07 -25.55 -1.33
N ASP A 30 -9.34 -25.58 -0.93
CA ASP A 30 -10.32 -26.57 -1.45
C ASP A 30 -10.53 -26.45 -2.98
N HIS A 31 -10.31 -25.26 -3.54
CA HIS A 31 -10.41 -25.02 -4.99
C HIS A 31 -9.07 -25.06 -5.72
N LEU A 32 -8.00 -25.48 -5.05
CA LEU A 32 -6.68 -25.63 -5.67
C LEU A 32 -6.70 -26.82 -6.64
N PRO A 33 -6.48 -26.62 -7.96
CA PRO A 33 -6.46 -27.70 -8.92
C PRO A 33 -5.26 -28.63 -8.71
N HIS A 34 -5.44 -29.89 -9.05
CA HIS A 34 -4.32 -30.84 -9.04
C HIS A 34 -3.24 -30.44 -10.06
N LYS A 35 -1.97 -30.44 -9.67
CA LYS A 35 -0.82 -29.98 -10.48
C LYS A 35 -0.92 -28.52 -10.94
N ALA A 36 -1.55 -27.68 -10.14
CA ALA A 36 -1.73 -26.28 -10.46
C ALA A 36 -0.41 -25.51 -10.56
N ARG A 37 -0.38 -24.54 -11.47
CA ARG A 37 0.56 -23.41 -11.39
C ARG A 37 0.01 -22.42 -10.39
N VAL A 38 0.72 -22.20 -9.29
CA VAL A 38 0.32 -21.28 -8.22
C VAL A 38 1.16 -20.03 -8.24
N PHE A 39 0.51 -18.87 -8.19
CA PHE A 39 1.17 -17.58 -8.05
C PHE A 39 1.00 -17.07 -6.61
N ILE A 40 2.10 -16.95 -5.87
CA ILE A 40 2.13 -16.33 -4.55
C ILE A 40 2.44 -14.83 -4.73
N LYS A 41 1.57 -13.98 -4.20
CA LYS A 41 1.73 -12.54 -4.22
C LYS A 41 1.92 -11.96 -2.82
N PRO A 42 3.16 -11.78 -2.33
CA PRO A 42 3.40 -11.05 -1.10
C PRO A 42 3.13 -9.55 -1.28
N ASN A 43 3.16 -8.78 -0.20
CA ASN A 43 3.17 -7.32 -0.24
C ASN A 43 4.59 -6.80 0.01
N ILE A 44 5.22 -6.23 -1.01
CA ILE A 44 6.51 -5.53 -0.92
C ILE A 44 6.32 -4.14 -1.54
N VAL A 45 5.62 -3.26 -0.82
CA VAL A 45 5.20 -1.96 -1.36
C VAL A 45 6.36 -1.00 -1.60
N PHE A 46 7.44 -1.12 -0.83
CA PHE A 46 8.60 -0.23 -0.86
C PHE A 46 9.88 -1.02 -0.64
N TRP A 47 10.98 -0.57 -1.26
CA TRP A 47 12.31 -1.09 -1.02
C TRP A 47 13.37 -0.01 -1.18
N THR A 48 14.45 -0.10 -0.40
CA THR A 48 15.68 0.69 -0.55
C THR A 48 16.90 -0.17 -0.25
N ARG A 49 17.98 0.08 -0.99
CA ARG A 49 19.28 -0.60 -0.80
C ARG A 49 20.21 0.16 0.15
N GLN A 50 19.85 1.39 0.51
CA GLN A 50 20.79 2.33 1.14
C GLN A 50 20.76 2.32 2.65
N THR A 51 19.72 1.74 3.26
CA THR A 51 19.58 1.69 4.71
C THR A 51 18.58 0.61 5.11
N ASN A 52 18.70 0.09 6.32
CA ASN A 52 17.62 -0.65 6.94
C ASN A 52 16.40 0.26 7.12
N PHE A 53 15.23 -0.34 7.03
CA PHE A 53 13.97 0.34 7.26
C PHE A 53 13.00 -0.60 7.97
N PRO A 54 11.99 -0.08 8.67
CA PRO A 54 11.06 -0.94 9.38
C PRO A 54 10.18 -1.70 8.38
N LYS A 55 10.30 -3.03 8.37
CA LYS A 55 9.51 -3.94 7.53
C LYS A 55 8.20 -4.33 8.21
N TYR A 56 8.14 -4.20 9.53
CA TYR A 56 7.04 -4.61 10.41
C TYR A 56 5.72 -3.98 9.99
N GLY A 57 4.72 -4.79 9.63
CA GLY A 57 3.43 -4.28 9.16
C GLY A 57 3.47 -3.50 7.84
N VAL A 58 4.61 -3.43 7.15
CA VAL A 58 4.78 -2.80 5.83
C VAL A 58 4.92 -3.85 4.74
N ILE A 59 5.74 -4.86 5.00
CA ILE A 59 6.07 -5.95 4.07
C ILE A 59 5.56 -7.26 4.68
N THR A 60 5.07 -8.16 3.83
CA THR A 60 4.72 -9.53 4.23
C THR A 60 5.94 -10.21 4.82
N THR A 61 5.80 -10.84 5.98
CA THR A 61 6.90 -11.55 6.62
C THR A 61 7.38 -12.71 5.73
N SER A 62 8.69 -12.88 5.63
CA SER A 62 9.28 -14.01 4.88
C SER A 62 8.84 -15.35 5.47
N ARG A 63 8.59 -15.37 6.78
CA ARG A 63 8.10 -16.54 7.48
C ARG A 63 6.76 -17.04 6.95
N VAL A 64 5.77 -16.14 6.77
CA VAL A 64 4.46 -16.52 6.20
C VAL A 64 4.60 -16.98 4.74
N VAL A 65 5.50 -16.36 3.97
CA VAL A 65 5.76 -16.79 2.59
C VAL A 65 6.36 -18.18 2.55
N GLU A 66 7.35 -18.48 3.40
CA GLU A 66 7.96 -19.80 3.50
C GLU A 66 6.93 -20.85 3.96
N ASP A 67 6.19 -20.56 5.03
CA ASP A 67 5.16 -21.46 5.56
C ASP A 67 4.12 -21.81 4.48
N MET A 68 3.72 -20.83 3.66
CA MET A 68 2.79 -21.07 2.55
C MET A 68 3.42 -21.89 1.43
N VAL A 69 4.69 -21.67 1.10
CA VAL A 69 5.41 -22.51 0.10
C VAL A 69 5.49 -23.96 0.58
N VAL A 70 5.84 -24.17 1.85
CA VAL A 70 5.90 -25.54 2.43
C VAL A 70 4.53 -26.19 2.37
N LEU A 71 3.48 -25.48 2.80
CA LEU A 71 2.11 -26.00 2.76
C LEU A 71 1.67 -26.38 1.33
N LEU A 72 1.93 -25.54 0.34
CA LEU A 72 1.62 -25.85 -1.06
C LEU A 72 2.39 -27.07 -1.57
N LYS A 73 3.65 -27.25 -1.17
CA LYS A 73 4.44 -28.46 -1.50
C LYS A 73 3.82 -29.73 -0.90
N GLU A 74 3.32 -29.65 0.34
CA GLU A 74 2.59 -30.74 0.98
C GLU A 74 1.28 -31.10 0.24
N TYR A 75 0.62 -30.10 -0.39
CA TYR A 75 -0.53 -30.29 -1.28
C TYR A 75 -0.15 -30.80 -2.69
N GLY A 76 1.13 -31.06 -2.96
CA GLY A 76 1.62 -31.59 -4.23
C GLY A 76 1.75 -30.55 -5.35
N VAL A 77 1.92 -29.25 -4.99
CA VAL A 77 2.13 -28.18 -5.98
C VAL A 77 3.62 -28.09 -6.31
N ASP A 78 3.98 -28.34 -7.58
CA ASP A 78 5.35 -28.26 -8.06
C ASP A 78 5.69 -26.92 -8.69
N ASP A 79 4.75 -26.30 -9.44
CA ASP A 79 4.96 -25.03 -10.16
C ASP A 79 4.49 -23.83 -9.33
N ILE A 80 5.37 -23.29 -8.48
CA ILE A 80 5.11 -22.13 -7.63
C ILE A 80 5.91 -20.94 -8.14
N LEU A 81 5.20 -19.83 -8.41
CA LEU A 81 5.77 -18.53 -8.76
C LEU A 81 5.59 -17.58 -7.59
N ILE A 82 6.61 -16.77 -7.27
CA ILE A 82 6.51 -15.67 -6.30
C ILE A 82 6.83 -14.38 -7.02
N GLY A 83 5.89 -13.44 -7.03
CA GLY A 83 6.04 -12.17 -7.72
C GLY A 83 5.37 -11.00 -7.03
N GLU A 84 5.97 -9.81 -7.16
CA GLU A 84 5.45 -8.54 -6.66
C GLU A 84 5.94 -7.40 -7.57
N GLY A 85 5.20 -6.32 -7.62
CA GLY A 85 5.61 -5.08 -8.25
C GLY A 85 5.80 -3.97 -7.23
N THR A 86 7.00 -3.84 -6.71
CA THR A 86 7.36 -2.72 -5.82
C THR A 86 7.11 -1.36 -6.48
N VAL A 87 6.95 -0.31 -5.68
CA VAL A 87 6.92 1.06 -6.19
C VAL A 87 8.35 1.45 -6.56
N LEU A 88 8.60 1.57 -7.85
CA LEU A 88 9.91 1.97 -8.36
C LEU A 88 10.13 3.47 -8.18
N SER A 89 11.24 3.85 -7.57
CA SER A 89 11.68 5.26 -7.49
C SER A 89 12.03 5.82 -8.87
N ASP A 90 12.64 4.99 -9.72
CA ASP A 90 12.87 5.20 -11.14
C ASP A 90 12.20 4.06 -11.91
N PRO A 91 11.37 4.34 -12.95
CA PRO A 91 10.77 3.30 -13.80
C PRO A 91 11.79 2.35 -14.47
N LYS A 92 13.05 2.74 -14.53
CA LYS A 92 14.15 1.93 -15.07
C LYS A 92 14.84 1.06 -14.01
N ALA A 93 14.65 1.35 -12.72
CA ALA A 93 15.30 0.65 -11.61
C ALA A 93 14.57 -0.67 -11.25
N THR A 94 14.34 -1.52 -12.24
CA THR A 94 13.60 -2.79 -12.06
C THR A 94 14.35 -3.81 -11.21
N GLY A 95 15.66 -3.65 -11.00
CA GLY A 95 16.49 -4.52 -10.17
C GLY A 95 16.24 -4.37 -8.65
N ASP A 96 15.51 -3.34 -8.20
CA ASP A 96 15.20 -3.17 -6.78
C ASP A 96 14.31 -4.30 -6.24
N GLN A 97 13.49 -4.88 -7.10
CA GLN A 97 12.65 -6.02 -6.74
C GLN A 97 13.48 -7.29 -6.49
N GLU A 98 14.47 -7.57 -7.35
CA GLU A 98 15.36 -8.72 -7.19
C GLU A 98 16.18 -8.58 -5.91
N HIS A 99 16.72 -7.38 -5.64
CA HIS A 99 17.39 -7.10 -4.38
C HIS A 99 16.46 -7.26 -3.15
N ALA A 100 15.18 -6.90 -3.28
CA ALA A 100 14.22 -7.12 -2.21
C ALA A 100 14.03 -8.62 -1.94
N PHE A 101 13.89 -9.43 -2.98
CA PHE A 101 13.77 -10.88 -2.84
C PHE A 101 15.01 -11.51 -2.21
N ASP A 102 16.20 -11.08 -2.64
CA ASP A 102 17.47 -11.57 -2.05
C ASP A 102 17.57 -11.22 -0.56
N ALA A 103 17.29 -9.96 -0.21
CA ALA A 103 17.37 -9.49 1.16
C ALA A 103 16.29 -10.08 2.10
N LEU A 104 15.14 -10.51 1.55
CA LEU A 104 14.10 -11.24 2.25
C LEU A 104 14.35 -12.76 2.31
N GLY A 105 15.47 -13.23 1.73
CA GLY A 105 15.86 -14.63 1.74
C GLY A 105 15.12 -15.50 0.74
N TYR A 106 14.38 -14.95 -0.23
CA TYR A 106 13.59 -15.77 -1.18
C TYR A 106 14.46 -16.61 -2.11
N GLY A 107 15.76 -16.30 -2.24
CA GLY A 107 16.73 -17.18 -2.90
C GLY A 107 16.76 -18.58 -2.31
N ALA A 108 16.69 -18.70 -0.98
CA ALA A 108 16.63 -19.99 -0.30
C ALA A 108 15.36 -20.79 -0.63
N LEU A 109 14.22 -20.14 -0.85
CA LEU A 109 13.00 -20.80 -1.30
C LEU A 109 13.16 -21.39 -2.70
N LYS A 110 13.85 -20.68 -3.59
CA LYS A 110 14.20 -21.20 -4.93
C LYS A 110 15.08 -22.44 -4.83
N GLU A 111 16.11 -22.39 -4.00
CA GLU A 111 17.06 -23.50 -3.85
C GLU A 111 16.43 -24.74 -3.20
N ARG A 112 15.64 -24.56 -2.14
CA ARG A 112 15.07 -25.67 -1.35
C ARG A 112 13.82 -26.27 -1.97
N TYR A 113 12.95 -25.42 -2.53
CA TYR A 113 11.61 -25.83 -2.96
C TYR A 113 11.37 -25.69 -4.47
N GLY A 114 12.37 -25.21 -5.23
CA GLY A 114 12.24 -25.05 -6.67
C GLY A 114 11.28 -23.94 -7.11
N VAL A 115 10.94 -23.00 -6.24
CA VAL A 115 10.04 -21.89 -6.60
C VAL A 115 10.70 -20.94 -7.61
N LYS A 116 9.88 -20.29 -8.42
CA LYS A 116 10.32 -19.32 -9.43
C LYS A 116 10.08 -17.89 -8.92
N LEU A 117 11.13 -17.11 -8.80
CA LEU A 117 11.03 -15.68 -8.45
C LEU A 117 10.77 -14.87 -9.73
N VAL A 118 9.66 -14.16 -9.77
CA VAL A 118 9.19 -13.44 -10.96
C VAL A 118 9.42 -11.94 -10.79
N ASN A 119 10.29 -11.36 -11.61
CA ASN A 119 10.32 -9.92 -11.79
C ASN A 119 9.22 -9.53 -12.79
N ILE A 120 8.12 -9.00 -12.27
CA ILE A 120 6.93 -8.70 -13.07
C ILE A 120 7.18 -7.65 -14.17
N TRP A 121 8.25 -6.87 -14.05
CA TRP A 121 8.59 -5.82 -15.02
C TRP A 121 9.26 -6.36 -16.28
N LYS A 122 9.72 -7.62 -16.30
CA LYS A 122 10.44 -8.25 -17.43
C LYS A 122 9.52 -8.80 -18.53
N ARG A 123 8.23 -8.95 -18.25
CA ARG A 123 7.24 -9.41 -19.24
C ARG A 123 6.29 -8.27 -19.64
N PRO A 124 5.88 -8.19 -20.93
CA PRO A 124 4.87 -7.23 -21.37
C PRO A 124 3.53 -7.47 -20.66
N PHE A 125 2.97 -6.41 -20.10
CA PHE A 125 1.68 -6.46 -19.42
C PHE A 125 0.53 -6.64 -20.42
N LYS A 126 -0.48 -7.43 -20.07
CA LYS A 126 -1.69 -7.68 -20.86
C LYS A 126 -2.78 -6.68 -20.52
N LYS A 127 -3.45 -6.15 -21.54
CA LYS A 127 -4.68 -5.35 -21.37
C LYS A 127 -5.81 -6.22 -20.90
N VAL A 128 -6.53 -5.76 -19.86
CA VAL A 128 -7.73 -6.40 -19.33
C VAL A 128 -8.82 -5.33 -19.25
N ASP A 129 -9.98 -5.61 -19.83
CA ASP A 129 -11.18 -4.78 -19.70
C ASP A 129 -11.92 -5.21 -18.42
N LEU A 130 -12.06 -4.29 -17.48
CA LEU A 130 -12.76 -4.51 -16.20
C LEU A 130 -14.20 -4.01 -16.23
N GLY A 131 -14.73 -3.70 -17.40
CA GLY A 131 -16.05 -3.12 -17.60
C GLY A 131 -16.11 -1.62 -17.34
N GLU A 132 -17.23 -1.00 -17.66
CA GLU A 132 -17.51 0.44 -17.50
C GLU A 132 -16.42 1.36 -18.10
N GLY A 133 -15.73 0.90 -19.18
CA GLY A 133 -14.64 1.63 -19.84
C GLY A 133 -13.32 1.64 -19.07
N VAL A 134 -13.16 0.78 -18.07
CA VAL A 134 -11.93 0.63 -17.31
C VAL A 134 -11.05 -0.44 -17.94
N ILE A 135 -9.97 -0.01 -18.59
CA ILE A 135 -8.94 -0.92 -19.12
C ILE A 135 -7.64 -0.68 -18.35
N LEU A 136 -7.13 -1.73 -17.71
CA LEU A 136 -5.85 -1.76 -17.03
C LEU A 136 -4.94 -2.82 -17.65
N LYS A 137 -3.63 -2.71 -17.39
CA LYS A 137 -2.65 -3.70 -17.85
C LYS A 137 -2.11 -4.48 -16.65
N PHE A 138 -2.34 -5.78 -16.65
CA PHE A 138 -1.90 -6.71 -15.61
C PHE A 138 -0.68 -7.52 -16.04
N ASN A 139 0.12 -7.93 -15.06
CA ASN A 139 1.18 -8.90 -15.29
C ASN A 139 0.59 -10.24 -15.76
N PRO A 140 1.12 -10.85 -16.84
CA PRO A 140 0.54 -12.08 -17.38
C PRO A 140 0.80 -13.29 -16.48
N ASP A 141 1.86 -13.34 -15.68
CA ASP A 141 2.17 -14.52 -14.87
C ASP A 141 1.09 -14.80 -13.83
N ILE A 142 0.48 -13.76 -13.21
CA ILE A 142 -0.63 -13.95 -12.29
C ILE A 142 -1.92 -14.36 -13.02
N LEU A 143 -2.19 -13.75 -14.19
CA LEU A 143 -3.40 -14.05 -14.97
C LEU A 143 -3.40 -15.46 -15.59
N GLU A 144 -2.22 -16.01 -15.84
CA GLU A 144 -2.01 -17.32 -16.48
C GLU A 144 -1.78 -18.44 -15.45
N SER A 145 -1.84 -18.12 -14.16
CA SER A 145 -1.78 -19.13 -13.10
C SER A 145 -3.14 -19.80 -12.91
N ASP A 146 -3.14 -21.04 -12.43
CA ASP A 146 -4.36 -21.79 -12.15
C ASP A 146 -4.97 -21.38 -10.79
N PHE A 147 -4.12 -20.88 -9.88
CA PHE A 147 -4.51 -20.46 -8.54
C PHE A 147 -3.60 -19.33 -8.03
N VAL A 148 -4.19 -18.40 -7.27
CA VAL A 148 -3.44 -17.30 -6.67
C VAL A 148 -3.49 -17.38 -5.14
N VAL A 149 -2.34 -17.26 -4.50
CA VAL A 149 -2.22 -17.07 -3.06
C VAL A 149 -1.82 -15.62 -2.80
N ASP A 150 -2.76 -14.81 -2.39
CA ASP A 150 -2.54 -13.40 -2.08
C ASP A 150 -2.17 -13.25 -0.59
N LEU A 151 -0.98 -12.71 -0.31
CA LEU A 151 -0.42 -12.56 1.04
C LEU A 151 -0.24 -11.07 1.40
N PRO A 152 -1.32 -10.30 1.56
CA PRO A 152 -1.23 -8.90 1.97
C PRO A 152 -0.89 -8.78 3.45
N VAL A 153 -0.41 -7.61 3.84
CA VAL A 153 -0.22 -7.23 5.24
C VAL A 153 -1.51 -6.64 5.79
N LEU A 154 -1.86 -6.98 7.02
CA LEU A 154 -2.99 -6.40 7.75
C LEU A 154 -2.64 -4.98 8.22
N LYS A 155 -3.06 -3.95 7.44
CA LYS A 155 -2.68 -2.55 7.71
C LYS A 155 -3.69 -1.54 7.17
N THR A 156 -3.64 -0.33 7.74
CA THR A 156 -4.41 0.81 7.22
C THR A 156 -3.67 1.55 6.09
N HIS A 157 -4.36 2.48 5.46
CA HIS A 157 -3.84 3.27 4.34
C HIS A 157 -4.53 4.62 4.26
N SER A 158 -3.76 5.69 4.25
CA SER A 158 -4.23 7.07 4.28
C SER A 158 -5.26 7.45 3.20
N MET A 159 -5.24 6.81 2.04
CA MET A 159 -6.19 7.13 0.95
C MET A 159 -7.32 6.12 0.81
N THR A 160 -7.14 4.88 1.25
CA THR A 160 -8.12 3.80 1.02
C THR A 160 -8.63 3.17 2.31
N VAL A 161 -8.43 3.83 3.45
CA VAL A 161 -8.75 3.37 4.80
C VAL A 161 -7.93 2.13 5.18
N VAL A 162 -8.05 1.06 4.42
CA VAL A 162 -7.25 -0.17 4.60
C VAL A 162 -6.46 -0.53 3.35
N SER A 163 -5.40 -1.33 3.52
CA SER A 163 -4.59 -1.90 2.46
C SER A 163 -4.50 -3.40 2.68
N LEU A 164 -5.50 -4.13 2.19
CA LEU A 164 -5.69 -5.57 2.35
C LEU A 164 -5.61 -6.29 1.00
N GLY A 165 -6.31 -7.41 0.84
CA GLY A 165 -6.20 -8.30 -0.32
C GLY A 165 -6.51 -7.62 -1.65
N ILE A 166 -7.70 -7.05 -1.83
CA ILE A 166 -8.09 -6.41 -3.09
C ILE A 166 -7.07 -5.36 -3.50
N LYS A 167 -6.63 -4.51 -2.55
CA LYS A 167 -5.68 -3.46 -2.84
C LYS A 167 -4.26 -3.97 -3.05
N ASN A 168 -3.88 -5.12 -2.47
CA ASN A 168 -2.59 -5.75 -2.69
C ASN A 168 -2.38 -6.06 -4.18
N LEU A 169 -3.43 -6.46 -4.90
CA LEU A 169 -3.41 -6.76 -6.34
C LEU A 169 -3.01 -5.56 -7.22
N LYS A 170 -3.06 -4.32 -6.69
CA LYS A 170 -2.51 -3.15 -7.39
C LYS A 170 -1.01 -3.28 -7.70
N GLY A 171 -0.28 -4.12 -6.96
CA GLY A 171 1.10 -4.51 -7.25
C GLY A 171 1.27 -5.21 -8.60
N MET A 172 0.22 -5.82 -9.15
CA MET A 172 0.27 -6.61 -10.38
C MET A 172 -0.07 -5.85 -11.66
N ILE A 173 -0.34 -4.55 -11.59
CA ILE A 173 -0.60 -3.70 -12.77
C ILE A 173 0.59 -2.81 -13.09
N ASP A 174 0.71 -2.42 -14.37
CA ASP A 174 1.81 -1.56 -14.86
C ASP A 174 1.73 -0.13 -14.28
N ILE A 175 2.84 0.62 -14.39
CA ILE A 175 2.95 1.98 -13.86
C ILE A 175 1.87 2.92 -14.43
N PRO A 176 1.59 2.95 -15.74
CA PRO A 176 0.49 3.74 -16.28
C PRO A 176 -0.86 3.40 -15.69
N SER A 177 -1.17 2.11 -15.51
CA SER A 177 -2.41 1.64 -14.89
C SER A 177 -2.51 2.05 -13.41
N ARG A 178 -1.40 1.96 -12.65
CA ARG A 178 -1.35 2.45 -11.26
C ARG A 178 -1.68 3.95 -11.17
N LYS A 179 -1.17 4.77 -12.11
CA LYS A 179 -1.48 6.20 -12.20
C LYS A 179 -2.93 6.44 -12.64
N LYS A 180 -3.49 5.59 -13.52
CA LYS A 180 -4.86 5.66 -13.99
C LYS A 180 -5.87 5.38 -12.87
N CYS A 181 -5.52 4.50 -11.91
CA CYS A 181 -6.36 4.27 -10.73
C CYS A 181 -6.64 5.54 -9.91
N HIS A 182 -5.74 6.52 -9.93
CA HIS A 182 -5.94 7.83 -9.33
C HIS A 182 -6.60 8.77 -10.35
N ASN A 183 -7.87 8.53 -10.64
CA ASN A 183 -8.61 9.22 -11.68
C ASN A 183 -9.03 10.65 -11.26
N THR A 184 -9.34 11.48 -12.22
CA THR A 184 -9.94 12.82 -12.04
C THR A 184 -11.45 12.78 -12.02
N ASP A 185 -12.06 11.74 -12.58
CA ASP A 185 -13.50 11.50 -12.53
C ASP A 185 -13.89 10.95 -11.14
N PRO A 186 -14.68 11.69 -10.35
CA PRO A 186 -15.07 11.25 -9.00
C PRO A 186 -15.96 9.99 -9.03
N ALA A 187 -16.66 9.70 -10.13
CA ALA A 187 -17.45 8.47 -10.28
C ALA A 187 -16.56 7.23 -10.52
N LYS A 188 -15.31 7.45 -10.94
CA LYS A 188 -14.30 6.40 -11.21
C LYS A 188 -13.02 6.68 -10.44
N ASP A 189 -13.14 7.08 -9.20
CA ASP A 189 -12.04 7.42 -8.32
C ASP A 189 -11.16 6.22 -7.95
N LEU A 190 -10.22 6.42 -7.05
CA LEU A 190 -9.31 5.37 -6.58
C LEU A 190 -10.06 4.17 -5.99
N HIS A 191 -11.14 4.40 -5.24
CA HIS A 191 -11.91 3.34 -4.59
C HIS A 191 -12.65 2.47 -5.61
N PHE A 192 -13.31 3.11 -6.57
CA PHE A 192 -13.95 2.42 -7.69
C PHE A 192 -12.95 1.56 -8.47
N MET A 193 -11.76 2.11 -8.76
CA MET A 193 -10.72 1.41 -9.52
C MET A 193 -10.12 0.24 -8.74
N VAL A 194 -9.86 0.42 -7.44
CA VAL A 194 -9.31 -0.64 -6.58
C VAL A 194 -10.30 -1.79 -6.44
N ALA A 195 -11.59 -1.52 -6.26
CA ALA A 195 -12.63 -2.54 -6.08
C ALA A 195 -12.67 -3.61 -7.19
N ARG A 196 -12.15 -3.29 -8.37
CA ARG A 196 -12.18 -4.14 -9.58
C ARG A 196 -10.90 -4.96 -9.79
N LEU A 197 -9.85 -4.74 -8.99
CA LEU A 197 -8.55 -5.39 -9.22
C LEU A 197 -8.60 -6.91 -9.05
N ALA A 198 -9.53 -7.41 -8.28
CA ALA A 198 -9.72 -8.85 -8.07
C ALA A 198 -10.58 -9.53 -9.15
N ASP A 199 -11.32 -8.76 -9.97
CA ASP A 199 -12.27 -9.33 -10.92
C ASP A 199 -11.62 -10.22 -12.00
N PRO A 200 -10.42 -9.91 -12.54
CA PRO A 200 -9.77 -10.74 -13.54
C PRO A 200 -8.89 -11.84 -12.95
N MET A 201 -8.81 -11.98 -11.64
CA MET A 201 -7.92 -12.96 -11.03
C MET A 201 -8.44 -14.40 -11.21
N PRO A 202 -7.54 -15.38 -11.37
CA PRO A 202 -7.89 -16.79 -11.23
C PRO A 202 -8.51 -17.10 -9.86
N PRO A 203 -9.03 -18.32 -9.63
CA PRO A 203 -9.38 -18.78 -8.29
C PRO A 203 -8.27 -18.45 -7.31
N MET A 204 -8.64 -17.94 -6.13
CA MET A 204 -7.62 -17.45 -5.20
C MET A 204 -8.03 -17.64 -3.75
N MET A 205 -7.02 -17.66 -2.89
CA MET A 205 -7.19 -17.44 -1.46
C MET A 205 -6.40 -16.20 -1.03
N THR A 206 -6.86 -15.55 0.02
CA THR A 206 -6.17 -14.43 0.65
C THR A 206 -5.82 -14.80 2.10
N LEU A 207 -4.57 -14.56 2.49
CA LEU A 207 -4.10 -14.67 3.87
C LEU A 207 -3.48 -13.36 4.28
N LEU A 208 -4.18 -12.61 5.15
CA LEU A 208 -3.70 -11.36 5.71
C LEU A 208 -2.64 -11.66 6.78
N ASP A 209 -1.41 -11.26 6.51
CA ASP A 209 -0.31 -11.32 7.47
C ASP A 209 -0.45 -10.18 8.48
N GLY A 210 -0.92 -10.52 9.67
CA GLY A 210 -1.03 -9.65 10.83
C GLY A 210 -0.07 -10.03 11.95
N ILE A 211 1.06 -10.72 11.65
CA ILE A 211 2.13 -10.89 12.64
C ILE A 211 2.56 -9.52 13.14
N TYR A 212 2.75 -8.61 12.20
CA TYR A 212 2.86 -7.17 12.45
C TYR A 212 1.77 -6.43 11.69
N THR A 213 1.17 -5.43 12.33
CA THR A 213 0.23 -4.51 11.71
C THR A 213 0.80 -3.11 11.67
N SER A 214 0.28 -2.25 10.80
CA SER A 214 0.66 -0.84 10.84
C SER A 214 -0.53 0.09 10.64
N GLU A 215 -0.52 1.20 11.35
CA GLU A 215 -1.47 2.29 11.22
C GLU A 215 -0.85 3.51 10.53
N ARG A 216 -1.71 4.35 9.93
CA ARG A 216 -1.29 5.54 9.16
C ARG A 216 -0.33 5.21 8.02
N GLY A 217 -0.48 3.96 7.49
CA GLY A 217 0.31 3.46 6.38
C GLY A 217 -0.02 4.11 5.03
N PRO A 218 0.40 3.47 3.99
CA PRO A 218 0.89 2.08 3.88
C PRO A 218 2.41 1.92 4.06
N ASN A 219 3.12 2.97 4.41
CA ASN A 219 4.57 3.08 4.29
C ASN A 219 5.28 3.06 5.65
N ILE A 220 6.60 3.17 5.60
CA ILE A 220 7.58 3.06 6.70
C ILE A 220 7.42 4.07 7.83
N ASP A 221 6.71 5.15 7.63
CA ASP A 221 6.51 6.23 8.59
C ASP A 221 5.24 6.11 9.44
N GLY A 222 4.48 5.04 9.23
CA GLY A 222 3.36 4.65 10.09
C GLY A 222 3.81 4.20 11.48
N ASN A 223 2.86 3.88 12.36
CA ASN A 223 3.15 3.19 13.61
C ASN A 223 2.93 1.69 13.43
N MET A 224 3.85 0.90 13.92
CA MET A 224 3.86 -0.55 13.76
C MET A 224 3.60 -1.22 15.09
N HIS A 225 2.84 -2.32 15.05
CA HIS A 225 2.42 -3.07 16.22
C HIS A 225 2.70 -4.56 16.01
N ARG A 226 3.07 -5.26 17.08
CA ARG A 226 3.09 -6.72 17.10
C ARG A 226 1.68 -7.21 17.40
N SER A 227 1.03 -7.91 16.48
CA SER A 227 -0.36 -8.36 16.62
C SER A 227 -0.50 -9.88 16.65
N ASN A 228 0.46 -10.61 16.09
CA ASN A 228 0.47 -12.09 16.06
C ASN A 228 -0.85 -12.67 15.55
N LEU A 229 -1.37 -12.17 14.43
CA LEU A 229 -2.66 -12.55 13.90
C LEU A 229 -2.56 -12.97 12.44
N LEU A 230 -3.30 -13.99 12.06
CA LEU A 230 -3.51 -14.39 10.66
C LEU A 230 -5.00 -14.42 10.39
N ILE A 231 -5.42 -13.88 9.23
CA ILE A 231 -6.81 -13.93 8.78
C ILE A 231 -6.81 -14.50 7.36
N ALA A 232 -7.62 -15.52 7.08
CA ALA A 232 -7.65 -16.11 5.75
C ALA A 232 -9.07 -16.41 5.26
N SER A 233 -9.24 -16.37 3.94
CA SER A 233 -10.47 -16.78 3.24
C SER A 233 -10.16 -17.21 1.81
N ALA A 234 -10.99 -18.09 1.25
CA ALA A 234 -11.05 -18.36 -0.18
C ALA A 234 -11.74 -17.25 -0.99
N ASP A 235 -12.29 -16.23 -0.33
CA ASP A 235 -12.88 -15.04 -0.94
C ASP A 235 -12.19 -13.77 -0.44
N VAL A 236 -11.54 -13.06 -1.36
CA VAL A 236 -10.76 -11.87 -1.03
C VAL A 236 -11.59 -10.75 -0.40
N LEU A 237 -12.86 -10.58 -0.83
CA LEU A 237 -13.73 -9.55 -0.27
C LEU A 237 -14.09 -9.87 1.17
N SER A 238 -14.40 -11.13 1.49
CA SER A 238 -14.68 -11.57 2.86
C SER A 238 -13.46 -11.40 3.77
N ALA A 239 -12.24 -11.74 3.28
CA ALA A 239 -11.01 -11.48 4.02
C ALA A 239 -10.82 -9.98 4.30
N ASP A 240 -11.06 -9.11 3.31
CA ASP A 240 -10.93 -7.66 3.44
C ASP A 240 -11.99 -7.07 4.39
N MET A 241 -13.23 -7.55 4.34
CA MET A 241 -14.30 -7.11 5.25
C MET A 241 -13.97 -7.44 6.71
N VAL A 242 -13.54 -8.67 6.98
CA VAL A 242 -13.16 -9.09 8.34
C VAL A 242 -11.86 -8.40 8.77
N GLY A 243 -10.86 -8.29 7.88
CA GLY A 243 -9.62 -7.58 8.16
C GLY A 243 -9.84 -6.09 8.49
N ALA A 244 -10.75 -5.43 7.76
CA ALA A 244 -11.13 -4.05 8.07
C ALA A 244 -11.80 -3.93 9.44
N ALA A 245 -12.73 -4.81 9.77
CA ALA A 245 -13.39 -4.84 11.09
C ALA A 245 -12.38 -5.06 12.22
N VAL A 246 -11.41 -5.96 12.04
CA VAL A 246 -10.31 -6.21 13.01
C VAL A 246 -9.46 -4.97 13.22
N LEU A 247 -9.24 -4.15 12.18
CA LEU A 247 -8.54 -2.86 12.29
C LEU A 247 -9.43 -1.72 12.83
N GLY A 248 -10.67 -2.02 13.25
CA GLY A 248 -11.60 -1.05 13.82
C GLY A 248 -12.36 -0.23 12.76
N HIS A 249 -12.38 -0.67 11.51
CA HIS A 249 -13.11 -0.03 10.40
C HIS A 249 -14.25 -0.93 9.92
N PRO A 250 -15.51 -0.61 10.23
CA PRO A 250 -16.64 -1.33 9.65
C PRO A 250 -16.55 -1.38 8.12
N PRO A 251 -16.90 -2.50 7.45
CA PRO A 251 -16.80 -2.61 5.99
C PRO A 251 -17.52 -1.50 5.24
N GLY A 252 -18.61 -0.96 5.80
CA GLY A 252 -19.35 0.19 5.25
C GLY A 252 -18.56 1.50 5.22
N ASP A 253 -17.53 1.63 6.04
CA ASP A 253 -16.66 2.83 6.11
C ASP A 253 -15.44 2.72 5.19
N VAL A 254 -15.31 1.61 4.44
CA VAL A 254 -14.21 1.35 3.51
C VAL A 254 -14.72 1.43 2.07
N PRO A 255 -14.61 2.57 1.38
CA PRO A 255 -15.34 2.79 0.12
C PRO A 255 -15.02 1.78 -0.99
N HIS A 256 -13.77 1.30 -1.14
CA HIS A 256 -13.48 0.27 -2.14
C HIS A 256 -14.08 -1.10 -1.80
N VAL A 257 -14.25 -1.42 -0.51
CA VAL A 257 -14.98 -2.62 -0.05
C VAL A 257 -16.47 -2.45 -0.37
N VAL A 258 -17.04 -1.26 -0.12
CA VAL A 258 -18.43 -0.93 -0.50
C VAL A 258 -18.66 -1.12 -2.00
N HIS A 259 -17.78 -0.61 -2.85
CA HIS A 259 -17.85 -0.82 -4.30
C HIS A 259 -17.76 -2.30 -4.68
N ALA A 260 -16.81 -3.04 -4.10
CA ALA A 260 -16.64 -4.47 -4.37
C ALA A 260 -17.83 -5.31 -3.90
N ALA A 261 -18.41 -5.00 -2.75
CA ALA A 261 -19.60 -5.65 -2.22
C ALA A 261 -20.83 -5.38 -3.10
N ARG A 262 -21.01 -4.12 -3.52
CA ARG A 262 -22.10 -3.74 -4.44
C ARG A 262 -22.02 -4.49 -5.77
N ASN A 263 -20.82 -4.57 -6.38
CA ASN A 263 -20.61 -5.29 -7.63
C ASN A 263 -20.94 -6.77 -7.52
N ARG A 264 -20.73 -7.38 -6.34
CA ARG A 264 -20.98 -8.79 -6.05
C ARG A 264 -22.33 -9.02 -5.35
N LYS A 265 -23.15 -7.97 -5.17
CA LYS A 265 -24.46 -8.00 -4.49
C LYS A 265 -24.38 -8.63 -3.09
N ARG A 266 -23.34 -8.24 -2.32
CA ARG A 266 -23.10 -8.77 -0.97
C ARG A 266 -23.42 -7.73 0.11
N PRO A 267 -23.87 -8.15 1.29
CA PRO A 267 -24.09 -7.27 2.44
C PRO A 267 -22.77 -6.76 3.01
N LEU A 268 -22.82 -5.67 3.78
CA LEU A 268 -21.65 -5.05 4.42
C LEU A 268 -21.58 -5.32 5.94
N ASP A 269 -22.58 -6.00 6.49
CA ASP A 269 -22.76 -6.28 7.91
C ASP A 269 -22.18 -7.63 8.36
N LEU A 270 -21.39 -8.27 7.50
CA LEU A 270 -20.80 -9.61 7.69
C LEU A 270 -21.85 -10.75 7.84
N SER A 271 -23.13 -10.51 7.59
CA SER A 271 -24.19 -11.52 7.78
C SER A 271 -24.06 -12.75 6.91
N ASP A 272 -23.39 -12.62 5.76
CA ASP A 272 -23.08 -13.71 4.80
C ASP A 272 -21.71 -14.35 5.03
N ILE A 273 -21.01 -13.97 6.11
CA ILE A 273 -19.70 -14.51 6.51
C ILE A 273 -19.84 -15.33 7.78
N GLU A 274 -19.14 -16.45 7.83
CA GLU A 274 -18.93 -17.25 9.03
C GLU A 274 -17.47 -17.11 9.46
N VAL A 275 -17.23 -16.47 10.61
CA VAL A 275 -15.90 -16.32 11.17
C VAL A 275 -15.60 -17.52 12.06
N VAL A 276 -14.50 -18.23 11.79
CA VAL A 276 -14.06 -19.42 12.52
C VAL A 276 -12.68 -19.19 13.17
N GLY A 277 -12.46 -19.80 14.33
CA GLY A 277 -11.27 -19.57 15.15
C GLY A 277 -11.51 -18.46 16.18
N GLU A 278 -10.67 -17.42 16.20
CA GLU A 278 -10.89 -16.27 17.09
C GLU A 278 -12.07 -15.42 16.60
N SER A 279 -12.82 -14.82 17.52
CA SER A 279 -13.88 -13.87 17.15
C SER A 279 -13.32 -12.48 16.86
N VAL A 280 -13.96 -11.76 15.93
CA VAL A 280 -13.55 -10.38 15.56
C VAL A 280 -13.41 -9.51 16.79
N ASP A 281 -14.42 -9.49 17.67
CA ASP A 281 -14.44 -8.63 18.86
C ASP A 281 -13.27 -8.85 19.82
N LYS A 282 -12.78 -10.09 19.93
CA LYS A 282 -11.63 -10.42 20.78
C LYS A 282 -10.28 -9.95 20.22
N VAL A 283 -10.18 -9.80 18.91
CA VAL A 283 -8.91 -9.48 18.24
C VAL A 283 -8.91 -8.08 17.62
N THR A 284 -10.04 -7.35 17.70
CA THR A 284 -10.13 -5.98 17.19
C THR A 284 -9.12 -5.08 17.90
N SER A 285 -8.32 -4.41 17.08
CA SER A 285 -7.35 -3.41 17.49
C SER A 285 -7.50 -2.19 16.58
N PRO A 286 -8.17 -1.12 17.04
CA PRO A 286 -8.39 0.06 16.21
C PRO A 286 -7.10 0.74 15.78
N HIS A 287 -6.95 0.92 14.47
CA HIS A 287 -5.80 1.54 13.82
C HIS A 287 -6.25 2.81 13.09
N GLN A 288 -5.59 3.92 13.33
CA GLN A 288 -5.84 5.13 12.55
C GLN A 288 -5.35 4.94 11.11
N TYR A 289 -6.14 5.38 10.11
CA TYR A 289 -5.72 5.21 8.72
C TYR A 289 -4.96 6.43 8.15
N ASP A 290 -5.15 7.62 8.69
CA ASP A 290 -4.49 8.85 8.23
C ASP A 290 -4.13 9.77 9.38
N PHE A 291 -3.35 10.79 9.10
CA PHE A 291 -3.09 11.89 10.02
C PHE A 291 -4.27 12.85 10.03
N SER A 292 -4.56 13.39 11.21
CA SER A 292 -5.49 14.51 11.32
C SER A 292 -4.88 15.78 10.71
N TYR A 293 -5.72 16.57 10.07
CA TYR A 293 -5.42 17.89 9.54
C TYR A 293 -6.10 18.98 10.38
N THR A 294 -5.74 20.23 10.15
CA THR A 294 -6.49 21.40 10.62
C THR A 294 -7.92 21.35 10.07
N GLU A 295 -8.83 22.10 10.70
CA GLU A 295 -10.25 22.12 10.29
C GLU A 295 -10.45 22.57 8.84
N ASP A 296 -9.61 23.51 8.39
CA ASP A 296 -9.57 24.00 7.00
C ASP A 296 -8.77 23.11 6.04
N GLU A 297 -8.28 21.95 6.52
CA GLU A 297 -7.43 20.99 5.81
C GLU A 297 -6.12 21.59 5.25
N SER A 298 -5.68 22.75 5.76
CA SER A 298 -4.50 23.46 5.23
C SER A 298 -3.17 22.86 5.66
N LEU A 299 -3.11 22.19 6.81
CA LEU A 299 -1.87 21.55 7.32
C LEU A 299 -2.17 20.28 8.11
N PRO A 300 -1.27 19.27 8.08
CA PRO A 300 -1.29 18.19 9.06
C PRO A 300 -1.19 18.73 10.48
N LEU A 301 -2.03 18.23 11.41
CA LEU A 301 -2.03 18.67 12.82
C LEU A 301 -0.64 18.66 13.49
N PRO A 302 0.23 17.64 13.27
CA PRO A 302 1.57 17.69 13.84
C PRO A 302 2.40 18.90 13.40
N ILE A 303 2.25 19.33 12.15
CA ILE A 303 2.92 20.52 11.58
C ILE A 303 2.28 21.79 12.13
N SER A 304 0.96 21.86 12.16
CA SER A 304 0.23 23.00 12.72
C SER A 304 0.55 23.21 14.20
N LYS A 305 0.65 22.16 15.01
CA LYS A 305 1.02 22.24 16.43
C LYS A 305 2.44 22.76 16.69
N MET A 306 3.31 22.78 15.68
CA MET A 306 4.62 23.42 15.76
C MET A 306 4.53 24.95 15.58
N GLY A 307 3.33 25.49 15.34
CA GLY A 307 3.10 26.91 15.09
C GLY A 307 3.40 27.37 13.65
N VAL A 308 3.54 26.43 12.70
CA VAL A 308 3.79 26.75 11.29
C VAL A 308 2.69 27.65 10.76
N ALA A 309 3.07 28.82 10.23
CA ALA A 309 2.18 29.84 9.69
C ALA A 309 2.65 30.35 8.32
N GLY A 310 1.74 30.90 7.52
CA GLY A 310 2.02 31.40 6.19
C GLY A 310 2.28 30.33 5.13
N LEU A 311 2.00 29.05 5.44
CA LEU A 311 2.03 27.94 4.51
C LEU A 311 0.72 27.15 4.59
N SER A 312 0.17 26.81 3.44
CA SER A 312 -0.93 25.86 3.29
C SER A 312 -0.49 24.70 2.39
N TYR A 313 -0.37 23.51 2.96
CA TYR A 313 -0.14 22.29 2.20
C TYR A 313 -1.35 21.37 2.42
N TYR A 314 -2.34 21.57 1.58
CA TYR A 314 -3.65 20.98 1.75
C TYR A 314 -3.62 19.46 1.75
N LYS A 315 -4.58 18.89 2.48
CA LYS A 315 -4.85 17.46 2.43
C LYS A 315 -5.09 17.05 0.98
N TYR A 316 -4.37 16.04 0.56
CA TYR A 316 -4.46 15.55 -0.81
C TYR A 316 -5.76 14.77 -1.06
N ASP A 317 -6.27 14.88 -2.26
CA ASP A 317 -7.41 14.11 -2.75
C ASP A 317 -6.98 12.74 -3.35
N LEU A 318 -7.97 11.92 -3.73
CA LEU A 318 -7.74 10.57 -4.29
C LEU A 318 -7.02 10.57 -5.65
N SER A 319 -6.92 11.73 -6.32
CA SER A 319 -6.22 11.88 -7.59
C SER A 319 -4.70 11.94 -7.46
N LEU A 320 -4.17 12.16 -6.23
CA LEU A 320 -2.73 12.16 -5.96
C LEU A 320 -2.18 10.74 -6.11
N CYS A 321 -1.41 10.51 -7.16
CA CYS A 321 -0.88 9.17 -7.42
C CYS A 321 0.29 8.79 -6.50
N THR A 322 0.55 7.48 -6.38
CA THR A 322 1.60 6.89 -5.54
C THR A 322 2.96 7.58 -5.65
N TYR A 323 3.34 8.05 -6.84
CA TYR A 323 4.66 8.66 -7.09
C TYR A 323 4.81 10.07 -6.50
N CYS A 324 3.71 10.81 -6.38
CA CYS A 324 3.71 12.10 -5.69
C CYS A 324 3.45 11.93 -4.19
N SER A 325 2.52 11.05 -3.79
CA SER A 325 2.20 10.83 -2.37
C SER A 325 3.40 10.30 -1.58
N GLY A 326 4.27 9.49 -2.20
CA GLY A 326 5.51 9.01 -1.57
C GLY A 326 6.49 10.12 -1.21
N LEU A 327 6.43 11.28 -1.89
CA LEU A 327 7.30 12.43 -1.64
C LEU A 327 6.69 13.41 -0.60
N THR A 328 5.38 13.42 -0.43
CA THR A 328 4.67 14.39 0.43
C THR A 328 5.19 14.35 1.86
N ARG A 329 5.42 13.16 2.41
CA ARG A 329 5.91 13.03 3.80
C ARG A 329 7.34 13.50 3.98
N THR A 330 8.20 13.32 2.97
CA THR A 330 9.55 13.91 2.96
C THR A 330 9.47 15.43 3.00
N VAL A 331 8.53 16.01 2.24
CA VAL A 331 8.30 17.45 2.24
C VAL A 331 7.80 17.92 3.60
N PHE A 332 6.86 17.23 4.24
CA PHE A 332 6.43 17.56 5.60
C PHE A 332 7.58 17.51 6.62
N TYR A 333 8.43 16.50 6.52
CA TYR A 333 9.62 16.42 7.36
C TYR A 333 10.57 17.59 7.11
N ALA A 334 10.77 17.99 5.86
CA ALA A 334 11.60 19.14 5.49
C ALA A 334 10.99 20.47 5.99
N ILE A 335 9.65 20.65 5.89
CA ILE A 335 8.91 21.79 6.44
C ILE A 335 9.13 21.88 7.95
N ALA A 336 8.94 20.79 8.67
CA ALA A 336 9.13 20.74 10.12
C ALA A 336 10.56 21.13 10.55
N LYS A 337 11.56 20.74 9.76
CA LYS A 337 12.97 21.10 10.01
C LYS A 337 13.32 22.54 9.62
N ALA A 338 12.66 23.09 8.62
CA ALA A 338 12.91 24.44 8.13
C ALA A 338 12.20 25.52 8.99
N TRP A 339 11.21 25.13 9.79
CA TRP A 339 10.45 26.06 10.60
C TRP A 339 11.27 26.65 11.75
N GLN A 340 11.31 27.99 11.84
CA GLN A 340 12.07 28.73 12.85
C GLN A 340 11.22 29.75 13.64
N GLY A 341 9.88 29.66 13.52
CA GLY A 341 8.97 30.52 14.26
C GLY A 341 8.47 31.75 13.49
N GLU A 342 9.06 32.06 12.34
CA GLU A 342 8.66 33.23 11.54
C GLU A 342 7.72 32.83 10.39
N PRO A 343 6.55 33.47 10.22
CA PRO A 343 5.59 33.13 9.18
C PRO A 343 6.16 33.30 7.78
N TRP A 344 5.88 32.32 6.89
CA TRP A 344 6.15 32.46 5.48
C TRP A 344 5.13 33.33 4.75
N GLU A 345 5.40 33.73 3.51
CA GLU A 345 4.61 34.69 2.77
C GLU A 345 3.39 34.10 2.04
N ASP A 346 2.41 33.56 2.77
CA ASP A 346 1.15 33.03 2.21
C ASP A 346 1.36 32.08 1.02
N VAL A 347 2.21 31.08 1.23
CA VAL A 347 2.51 30.04 0.25
C VAL A 347 1.43 28.95 0.30
N GLU A 348 0.94 28.50 -0.84
CA GLU A 348 0.15 27.27 -0.94
C GLU A 348 0.83 26.21 -1.79
N VAL A 349 0.55 24.94 -1.51
CA VAL A 349 1.01 23.79 -2.30
C VAL A 349 -0.21 23.03 -2.82
N LEU A 350 -0.34 22.98 -4.15
CA LEU A 350 -1.37 22.19 -4.82
C LEU A 350 -0.75 20.87 -5.30
N SER A 351 -1.41 19.77 -4.99
CA SER A 351 -0.97 18.41 -5.36
C SER A 351 -2.13 17.57 -5.93
N GLY A 352 -1.81 16.44 -6.54
CA GLY A 352 -2.83 15.63 -7.22
C GLY A 352 -3.10 16.06 -8.65
N LYS A 353 -4.38 16.04 -9.06
CA LYS A 353 -4.77 16.38 -10.43
C LYS A 353 -5.95 17.36 -10.52
N VAL A 354 -6.71 17.53 -9.44
CA VAL A 354 -7.97 18.29 -9.43
C VAL A 354 -8.01 19.43 -8.41
N MET A 355 -7.02 19.49 -7.50
CA MET A 355 -6.95 20.53 -6.47
C MET A 355 -6.94 21.92 -7.11
N GLN A 356 -7.69 22.87 -6.52
CA GLN A 356 -7.85 24.23 -7.04
C GLN A 356 -7.13 25.23 -6.13
N PRO A 357 -6.58 26.33 -6.69
CA PRO A 357 -5.98 27.40 -5.90
C PRO A 357 -7.02 28.09 -5.03
N ARG A 358 -6.60 28.52 -3.84
CA ARG A 358 -7.47 29.27 -2.93
C ARG A 358 -7.17 30.79 -3.00
N PRO A 359 -8.19 31.66 -2.86
CA PRO A 359 -7.99 33.09 -2.87
C PRO A 359 -7.02 33.59 -1.80
N GLY A 360 -6.33 34.69 -2.07
CA GLY A 360 -5.48 35.40 -1.10
C GLY A 360 -4.05 34.85 -0.97
N LYS A 361 -3.69 33.82 -1.69
CA LYS A 361 -2.32 33.29 -1.65
C LYS A 361 -1.37 34.14 -2.51
N LYS A 362 -0.17 34.39 -1.98
CA LYS A 362 0.86 35.16 -2.72
C LYS A 362 1.61 34.29 -3.70
N LYS A 363 1.96 33.06 -3.28
CA LYS A 363 2.74 32.10 -4.06
C LYS A 363 2.05 30.74 -4.08
N THR A 364 2.00 30.10 -5.25
CA THR A 364 1.40 28.77 -5.42
C THR A 364 2.45 27.80 -6.00
N ILE A 365 2.81 26.80 -5.22
CA ILE A 365 3.67 25.69 -5.68
C ILE A 365 2.78 24.63 -6.35
N LEU A 366 2.96 24.42 -7.64
CA LEU A 366 2.30 23.38 -8.40
C LEU A 366 3.13 22.08 -8.32
N PHE A 367 2.70 21.13 -7.48
CA PHE A 367 3.47 19.94 -7.16
C PHE A 367 3.29 18.85 -8.21
N GLY A 368 4.24 18.74 -9.14
CA GLY A 368 4.29 17.72 -10.17
C GLY A 368 3.64 18.13 -11.50
N LYS A 369 3.93 17.32 -12.53
CA LYS A 369 3.50 17.56 -13.91
C LYS A 369 1.99 17.78 -14.03
N CYS A 370 1.17 17.03 -13.29
CA CYS A 370 -0.29 17.11 -13.40
C CYS A 370 -0.82 18.47 -12.98
N MET A 371 -0.40 18.98 -11.81
CA MET A 371 -0.76 20.32 -11.34
C MET A 371 -0.25 21.41 -12.25
N HIS A 372 1.00 21.30 -12.73
CA HIS A 372 1.53 22.26 -13.69
C HIS A 372 0.69 22.32 -14.98
N GLN A 373 0.28 21.18 -15.52
CA GLN A 373 -0.57 21.14 -16.72
C GLN A 373 -1.97 21.72 -16.49
N ALA A 374 -2.53 21.51 -15.30
CA ALA A 374 -3.85 22.03 -14.93
C ALA A 374 -3.86 23.55 -14.72
N HIS A 375 -2.76 24.13 -14.21
CA HIS A 375 -2.77 25.51 -13.71
C HIS A 375 -1.69 26.44 -14.27
N LYS A 376 -0.90 26.02 -15.26
CA LYS A 376 0.20 26.84 -15.82
C LYS A 376 -0.21 28.23 -16.34
N ASP A 377 -1.45 28.36 -16.77
CA ASP A 377 -2.03 29.60 -17.33
C ASP A 377 -3.24 30.07 -16.48
N ASN A 378 -3.35 29.65 -15.22
CA ASN A 378 -4.51 29.98 -14.37
C ASN A 378 -4.39 31.42 -13.83
N PRO A 379 -5.30 32.33 -14.22
CA PRO A 379 -5.25 33.74 -13.83
C PRO A 379 -5.56 33.96 -12.34
N ALA A 380 -6.12 32.98 -11.64
CA ALA A 380 -6.38 33.06 -10.20
C ALA A 380 -5.10 32.91 -9.36
N ILE A 381 -3.99 32.47 -9.97
CA ILE A 381 -2.71 32.32 -9.28
C ILE A 381 -1.84 33.55 -9.51
N ARG A 382 -1.42 34.20 -8.43
CA ARG A 382 -0.61 35.41 -8.49
C ARG A 382 0.84 35.15 -8.90
N GLU A 383 1.48 34.15 -8.27
CA GLU A 383 2.84 33.70 -8.59
C GLU A 383 2.88 32.17 -8.65
N ILE A 384 3.24 31.65 -9.82
CA ILE A 384 3.35 30.20 -10.07
C ILE A 384 4.79 29.74 -9.86
N ILE A 385 4.98 28.77 -8.97
CA ILE A 385 6.23 28.03 -8.77
C ILE A 385 5.99 26.58 -9.15
N ALA A 386 6.56 26.11 -10.29
CA ALA A 386 6.18 24.83 -10.87
C ALA A 386 7.24 23.75 -10.69
N ILE A 387 6.82 22.60 -10.18
CA ILE A 387 7.59 21.35 -10.14
C ILE A 387 7.08 20.43 -11.26
N LYS A 388 7.75 20.43 -12.43
CA LYS A 388 7.24 19.85 -13.70
C LYS A 388 7.43 18.33 -13.83
N GLY A 389 8.15 17.67 -12.93
CA GLY A 389 8.50 16.24 -13.02
C GLY A 389 7.35 15.27 -12.82
N CYS A 390 7.47 14.04 -13.35
CA CYS A 390 6.57 12.92 -13.09
C CYS A 390 7.36 11.59 -13.03
N PRO A 391 7.78 11.15 -11.85
CA PRO A 391 7.69 11.82 -10.54
C PRO A 391 8.51 13.10 -10.46
N PRO A 392 8.19 14.02 -9.55
CA PRO A 392 9.06 15.13 -9.20
C PRO A 392 10.45 14.67 -8.77
N LYS A 393 11.49 15.35 -9.21
CA LYS A 393 12.86 15.07 -8.75
C LYS A 393 13.10 15.80 -7.42
N PRO A 394 13.82 15.19 -6.45
CA PRO A 394 14.14 15.81 -5.16
C PRO A 394 14.74 17.22 -5.27
N ALA A 395 15.72 17.42 -6.16
CA ALA A 395 16.33 18.72 -6.38
C ALA A 395 15.34 19.78 -6.93
N ALA A 396 14.34 19.39 -7.71
CA ALA A 396 13.31 20.31 -8.20
C ALA A 396 12.34 20.71 -7.08
N ILE A 397 12.04 19.79 -6.16
CA ILE A 397 11.24 20.09 -4.96
C ILE A 397 11.99 21.11 -4.08
N PHE A 398 13.26 20.83 -3.76
CA PHE A 398 14.10 21.73 -2.98
C PHE A 398 14.11 23.15 -3.56
N LYS A 399 14.42 23.29 -4.85
CA LYS A 399 14.47 24.59 -5.54
C LYS A 399 13.13 25.35 -5.50
N ALA A 400 12.02 24.64 -5.71
CA ALA A 400 10.70 25.26 -5.72
C ALA A 400 10.32 25.84 -4.34
N PHE A 401 10.58 25.11 -3.26
CA PHE A 401 10.33 25.60 -1.91
C PHE A 401 11.28 26.73 -1.54
N GLN A 402 12.56 26.65 -1.93
CA GLN A 402 13.51 27.75 -1.75
C GLN A 402 13.06 29.02 -2.48
N GLN A 403 12.58 28.90 -3.72
CA GLN A 403 11.99 30.03 -4.48
C GLN A 403 10.76 30.61 -3.79
N ALA A 404 9.96 29.77 -3.12
CA ALA A 404 8.83 30.21 -2.32
C ALA A 404 9.22 30.95 -1.02
N GLY A 405 10.50 30.95 -0.65
CA GLY A 405 11.01 31.53 0.58
C GLY A 405 11.16 30.54 1.74
N ILE A 406 10.96 29.24 1.49
CA ILE A 406 11.09 28.17 2.48
C ILE A 406 12.47 27.53 2.35
N GLN A 407 13.34 27.78 3.32
CA GLN A 407 14.74 27.34 3.29
C GLN A 407 14.87 25.90 3.81
N PHE A 408 14.76 24.94 2.94
CA PHE A 408 14.99 23.54 3.27
C PHE A 408 16.50 23.21 3.42
N ASP A 409 16.80 22.25 4.27
CA ASP A 409 18.11 21.60 4.25
C ASP A 409 18.19 20.68 3.02
N GLU A 410 19.07 21.01 2.07
CA GLU A 410 19.25 20.26 0.83
C GLU A 410 19.62 18.79 1.08
N LYS A 411 20.36 18.52 2.16
CA LYS A 411 20.77 17.16 2.56
C LYS A 411 19.60 16.20 2.77
N ILE A 412 18.42 16.71 3.13
CA ILE A 412 17.21 15.88 3.27
C ILE A 412 16.84 15.26 1.91
N PHE A 413 16.92 16.05 0.84
CA PHE A 413 16.57 15.62 -0.50
C PHE A 413 17.68 14.86 -1.20
N GLU A 414 18.95 15.17 -0.94
CA GLU A 414 20.10 14.40 -1.40
C GLU A 414 20.12 12.99 -0.82
N ASN A 415 19.75 12.86 0.46
CA ASN A 415 19.76 11.61 1.20
C ASN A 415 18.37 10.97 1.35
N ILE A 416 17.41 11.28 0.48
CA ILE A 416 16.04 10.79 0.57
C ILE A 416 15.93 9.26 0.69
N GLN A 417 16.83 8.52 0.06
CA GLN A 417 16.90 7.06 0.12
C GLN A 417 17.39 6.51 1.47
N LYS A 418 18.02 7.35 2.30
CA LYS A 418 18.49 7.00 3.65
C LYS A 418 17.49 7.41 4.74
N LEU A 419 16.50 8.26 4.40
CA LEU A 419 15.48 8.73 5.34
C LEU A 419 14.73 7.56 6.02
N PRO A 420 14.43 6.46 5.33
CA PRO A 420 13.80 5.28 5.95
C PRO A 420 14.51 4.73 7.19
N GLY A 421 15.82 4.84 7.26
CA GLY A 421 16.59 4.40 8.43
C GLY A 421 16.29 5.16 9.73
N GLN A 422 15.80 6.41 9.63
CA GLN A 422 15.39 7.15 10.82
C GLN A 422 14.12 6.57 11.46
N PHE A 423 13.24 5.99 10.64
CA PHE A 423 12.05 5.33 11.15
C PHE A 423 12.36 3.95 11.74
N PHE A 424 13.39 3.26 11.23
CA PHE A 424 13.85 1.98 11.78
C PHE A 424 14.28 2.11 13.24
N LYS A 425 14.96 3.20 13.60
CA LYS A 425 15.41 3.48 14.97
C LYS A 425 14.30 3.49 16.03
N ARG A 426 13.03 3.65 15.62
CA ARG A 426 11.89 3.60 16.54
C ARG A 426 11.63 2.18 17.08
N TYR A 427 12.09 1.17 16.37
CA TYR A 427 11.81 -0.25 16.62
C TYR A 427 13.05 -1.06 16.95
N GLU A 428 14.23 -0.52 16.63
CA GLU A 428 15.53 -1.15 16.86
C GLU A 428 15.74 -1.47 18.35
N GLY A 429 16.10 -2.71 18.65
CA GLY A 429 16.35 -3.18 20.02
C GLY A 429 15.09 -3.42 20.87
N ARG A 430 13.90 -3.21 20.34
CA ARG A 430 12.65 -3.53 21.02
C ARG A 430 12.31 -5.01 20.84
N PRO A 431 12.06 -5.77 21.93
CA PRO A 431 11.95 -7.24 21.87
C PRO A 431 10.76 -7.74 21.07
N GLU A 432 9.72 -6.91 20.89
CA GLU A 432 8.54 -7.29 20.09
C GLU A 432 8.78 -7.17 18.58
N PHE A 433 9.85 -6.49 18.13
CA PHE A 433 10.16 -6.29 16.71
C PHE A 433 11.36 -7.11 16.28
N GLU A 434 11.09 -8.28 15.73
CA GLU A 434 12.08 -9.32 15.46
C GLU A 434 12.36 -9.43 13.95
N GLU A 435 13.57 -9.06 13.52
CA GLU A 435 14.01 -9.10 12.12
C GLU A 435 14.00 -10.51 11.53
N HIS A 436 14.11 -11.56 12.35
CA HIS A 436 14.11 -12.94 11.86
C HIS A 436 12.82 -13.34 11.12
N HIS A 437 11.68 -12.66 11.38
CA HIS A 437 10.45 -12.88 10.61
C HIS A 437 10.56 -12.46 9.14
N PHE A 438 11.58 -11.67 8.79
CA PHE A 438 11.86 -11.22 7.43
C PHE A 438 13.06 -11.96 6.80
N GLN A 439 13.39 -13.12 7.32
CA GLN A 439 14.41 -14.02 6.81
C GLN A 439 13.81 -15.42 6.62
N ILE A 440 14.29 -16.15 5.63
CA ILE A 440 13.98 -17.57 5.45
C ILE A 440 14.91 -18.39 6.37
N SER A 441 14.37 -19.30 7.13
CA SER A 441 15.09 -20.12 8.13
C SER A 441 15.97 -21.21 7.50
#